data_8b1be4797dedf58f260f28ae32f13393
#
_entry.id   8b1be4797dedf58f260f28ae32f13393
#
_cell.length_a   1.000
_cell.length_b   1.000
_cell.length_c   1.000
_cell.angle_alpha   90.00
_cell.angle_beta   90.00
_cell.angle_gamma   90.00
#
_symmetry.space_group_name_H-M   'P 1'
#
loop_
_entity.id
_entity.type
_entity.pdbx_description
1 polymer ?
#
loop_
_entity_poly.entity_id
_entity_poly.type
_entity_poly.pdbx_seq_one_letter_code
_entity_poly.pdbx_strand_id
1 'polypeptide(L)'
;MSNLYINEGKKILESFVETGELCGATFGFVTRDEYECDFAGYKSLLPEREENSVDTIYDLASLSKVVSTTILALKLIEDGCVSLRTKVSSIVPDFPYKDITVYNLMTHTSGLPADDKDYKSCKNREELYSFINKLKLNHDPGTYVEYSCFGYILLGRIIEHFKGDLDKYADEVLFKPLGMYNTMYNPKEKGKEAECAPTEVTAQRGCIKGEVHDGKAHIMGGVSGNAGVFSTVKDLCRFTAMILNDGEFKGYRVLKRSTIDLLGRSYTEGLNSNRTLGWLFADKAVNAGDYTSDVSLFHTGFTGTAIYIDFIRECAVIILDNAIHPTRDNPKKEEIRNLFFNQVLLRYDEIQSRKR
;
A
#
# COMPACT_ATOMS: atom_id res chain seq x y z
N MET A 1 17.10 -11.67 19.25
CA MET A 1 15.83 -11.85 19.98
C MET A 1 15.06 -12.94 19.26
N SER A 2 14.40 -13.86 19.95
CA SER A 2 13.64 -14.91 19.30
C SER A 2 12.37 -14.26 18.71
N ASN A 3 12.13 -14.43 17.41
CA ASN A 3 10.92 -13.96 16.71
C ASN A 3 9.70 -14.71 17.27
N LEU A 4 9.05 -14.17 18.27
CA LEU A 4 8.05 -14.86 19.08
C LEU A 4 6.73 -15.07 18.31
N TYR A 5 6.34 -14.08 17.49
CA TYR A 5 5.04 -14.03 16.82
C TYR A 5 5.09 -14.55 15.39
N ILE A 6 6.22 -14.35 14.68
CA ILE A 6 6.31 -14.60 13.22
C ILE A 6 6.92 -15.96 12.85
N ASN A 7 7.43 -16.75 13.80
CA ASN A 7 8.13 -18.00 13.50
C ASN A 7 7.28 -19.04 12.76
N GLU A 8 6.01 -19.22 13.14
CA GLU A 8 5.14 -20.19 12.47
C GLU A 8 4.78 -19.72 11.06
N GLY A 9 4.55 -18.40 10.88
CA GLY A 9 4.37 -17.82 9.56
C GLY A 9 5.61 -17.98 8.67
N LYS A 10 6.82 -17.84 9.23
CA LYS A 10 8.09 -18.07 8.53
C LYS A 10 8.17 -19.47 7.93
N LYS A 11 7.83 -20.52 8.69
CA LYS A 11 7.83 -21.92 8.22
C LYS A 11 6.93 -22.11 7.00
N ILE A 12 5.77 -21.44 6.98
CA ILE A 12 4.86 -21.47 5.82
C ILE A 12 5.57 -20.86 4.60
N LEU A 13 6.17 -19.67 4.74
CA LEU A 13 6.86 -19.03 3.62
C LEU A 13 8.06 -19.86 3.14
N GLU A 14 8.84 -20.42 4.04
CA GLU A 14 9.98 -21.29 3.71
C GLU A 14 9.52 -22.55 2.91
N SER A 15 8.39 -23.16 3.26
CA SER A 15 7.85 -24.31 2.51
C SER A 15 7.49 -23.95 1.07
N PHE A 16 6.95 -22.75 0.81
CA PHE A 16 6.64 -22.28 -0.55
C PHE A 16 7.91 -21.86 -1.32
N VAL A 17 8.95 -21.41 -0.62
CA VAL A 17 10.27 -21.18 -1.25
C VAL A 17 10.91 -22.51 -1.68
N GLU A 18 10.85 -23.54 -0.84
CA GLU A 18 11.37 -24.88 -1.14
C GLU A 18 10.66 -25.52 -2.35
N THR A 19 9.36 -25.33 -2.50
CA THR A 19 8.59 -25.83 -3.66
C THR A 19 8.74 -24.96 -4.91
N GLY A 20 9.39 -23.78 -4.79
CA GLY A 20 9.59 -22.83 -5.90
C GLY A 20 8.35 -22.00 -6.25
N GLU A 21 7.32 -22.02 -5.42
CA GLU A 21 6.08 -21.25 -5.59
C GLU A 21 6.21 -19.80 -5.07
N LEU A 22 7.23 -19.53 -4.26
CA LEU A 22 7.61 -18.21 -3.76
C LEU A 22 9.10 -17.96 -4.00
N CYS A 23 9.46 -16.81 -4.57
CA CYS A 23 10.85 -16.38 -4.67
C CYS A 23 11.42 -16.13 -3.28
N GLY A 24 10.76 -15.29 -2.52
CA GLY A 24 11.06 -14.94 -1.15
C GLY A 24 10.20 -13.79 -0.67
N ALA A 25 10.25 -13.53 0.64
CA ALA A 25 9.52 -12.46 1.29
C ALA A 25 10.29 -11.89 2.47
N THR A 26 10.00 -10.62 2.79
CA THR A 26 10.28 -10.05 4.11
C THR A 26 8.95 -9.80 4.81
N PHE A 27 8.90 -9.99 6.11
CA PHE A 27 7.65 -9.92 6.85
C PHE A 27 7.88 -9.40 8.27
N GLY A 28 6.83 -8.84 8.84
CA GLY A 28 6.89 -8.28 10.19
C GLY A 28 5.57 -8.41 10.92
N PHE A 29 5.69 -8.38 12.24
CA PHE A 29 4.60 -8.27 13.20
C PHE A 29 4.85 -7.06 14.11
N VAL A 30 3.82 -6.28 14.38
CA VAL A 30 3.92 -5.01 15.09
C VAL A 30 2.86 -4.95 16.18
N THR A 31 3.24 -4.50 17.34
CA THR A 31 2.33 -4.05 18.41
C THR A 31 2.53 -2.55 18.65
N ARG A 32 1.86 -1.98 19.64
CA ARG A 32 2.09 -0.57 20.01
C ARG A 32 3.54 -0.31 20.47
N ASP A 33 4.17 -1.27 21.13
CA ASP A 33 5.44 -1.09 21.83
C ASP A 33 6.64 -1.62 21.06
N GLU A 34 6.46 -2.69 20.29
CA GLU A 34 7.55 -3.42 19.66
C GLU A 34 7.18 -3.99 18.29
N TYR A 35 8.18 -4.37 17.52
CA TYR A 35 7.98 -5.11 16.28
C TYR A 35 9.07 -6.15 16.06
N GLU A 36 8.70 -7.20 15.37
CA GLU A 36 9.59 -8.26 14.88
C GLU A 36 9.62 -8.22 13.35
N CYS A 37 10.79 -8.49 12.75
CA CYS A 37 10.95 -8.62 11.31
C CYS A 37 11.84 -9.80 10.99
N ASP A 38 11.53 -10.51 9.91
CA ASP A 38 12.36 -11.58 9.38
C ASP A 38 12.18 -11.69 7.86
N PHE A 39 12.84 -12.66 7.25
CA PHE A 39 12.77 -12.94 5.82
C PHE A 39 12.81 -14.44 5.56
N ALA A 40 12.39 -14.83 4.34
CA ALA A 40 12.51 -16.16 3.77
C ALA A 40 12.96 -16.04 2.31
N GLY A 41 13.69 -17.06 1.82
CA GLY A 41 14.04 -17.18 0.42
C GLY A 41 14.97 -16.09 -0.13
N TYR A 42 14.73 -15.73 -1.38
CA TYR A 42 15.60 -14.85 -2.17
C TYR A 42 14.89 -13.57 -2.56
N LYS A 43 15.62 -12.47 -2.73
CA LYS A 43 15.05 -11.24 -3.29
C LYS A 43 14.96 -11.28 -4.81
N SER A 44 15.79 -12.12 -5.47
CA SER A 44 15.85 -12.29 -6.92
C SER A 44 16.14 -13.73 -7.30
N LEU A 45 15.57 -14.18 -8.42
CA LEU A 45 15.88 -15.45 -9.10
C LEU A 45 16.58 -15.18 -10.44
N LEU A 46 16.29 -14.06 -11.07
CA LEU A 46 16.81 -13.66 -12.39
C LEU A 46 17.27 -12.18 -12.38
N PRO A 47 18.36 -11.82 -13.11
CA PRO A 47 19.21 -12.72 -13.90
C PRO A 47 20.08 -13.65 -13.04
N GLU A 48 20.27 -13.31 -11.76
CA GLU A 48 21.05 -14.07 -10.79
C GLU A 48 20.24 -14.23 -9.50
N ARG A 49 20.50 -15.34 -8.80
CA ARG A 49 19.93 -15.57 -7.48
C ARG A 49 20.62 -14.68 -6.46
N GLU A 50 19.86 -13.81 -5.81
CA GLU A 50 20.34 -12.91 -4.78
C GLU A 50 19.64 -13.22 -3.44
N GLU A 51 20.42 -13.30 -2.36
CA GLU A 51 19.89 -13.53 -1.00
C GLU A 51 18.95 -12.41 -0.58
N ASN A 52 17.89 -12.77 0.14
CA ASN A 52 16.97 -11.81 0.75
C ASN A 52 17.50 -11.28 2.09
N SER A 53 16.95 -10.18 2.57
CA SER A 53 17.26 -9.64 3.90
C SER A 53 16.11 -8.73 4.35
N VAL A 54 16.02 -8.46 5.64
CA VAL A 54 15.04 -7.50 6.19
C VAL A 54 15.24 -6.06 5.71
N ASP A 55 16.36 -5.78 5.04
CA ASP A 55 16.69 -4.48 4.45
C ASP A 55 16.43 -4.43 2.94
N THR A 56 15.92 -5.52 2.34
CA THR A 56 15.52 -5.55 0.93
C THR A 56 14.38 -4.57 0.68
N ILE A 57 14.53 -3.76 -0.35
CA ILE A 57 13.56 -2.74 -0.76
C ILE A 57 12.60 -3.35 -1.79
N TYR A 58 11.30 -3.26 -1.55
CA TYR A 58 10.26 -3.79 -2.43
C TYR A 58 9.43 -2.68 -3.05
N ASP A 59 9.04 -2.85 -4.32
CA ASP A 59 7.99 -2.04 -4.93
C ASP A 59 6.65 -2.33 -4.23
N LEU A 60 6.13 -1.36 -3.52
CA LEU A 60 4.89 -1.48 -2.77
C LEU A 60 3.65 -1.54 -3.67
N ALA A 61 3.80 -1.21 -4.95
CA ALA A 61 2.69 -1.10 -5.88
C ALA A 61 1.52 -0.31 -5.26
N SER A 62 0.33 -0.90 -5.19
CA SER A 62 -0.86 -0.21 -4.66
C SER A 62 -0.84 0.08 -3.17
N LEU A 63 0.05 -0.52 -2.38
CA LEU A 63 0.24 -0.07 -1.00
C LEU A 63 0.70 1.39 -0.92
N SER A 64 1.28 1.95 -1.99
CA SER A 64 1.57 3.38 -2.10
C SER A 64 0.36 4.26 -1.80
N LYS A 65 -0.84 3.79 -2.17
CA LYS A 65 -2.10 4.51 -1.91
C LYS A 65 -2.32 4.75 -0.42
N VAL A 66 -2.00 3.75 0.40
CA VAL A 66 -2.30 3.78 1.84
C VAL A 66 -1.10 4.17 2.69
N VAL A 67 0.12 3.83 2.24
CA VAL A 67 1.35 4.20 2.95
C VAL A 67 1.74 5.66 2.73
N SER A 68 1.38 6.24 1.58
CA SER A 68 1.68 7.63 1.24
C SER A 68 0.41 8.45 1.02
N THR A 69 -0.25 8.29 -0.11
CA THR A 69 -1.28 9.20 -0.62
C THR A 69 -2.44 9.41 0.35
N THR A 70 -2.95 8.35 0.98
CA THR A 70 -4.05 8.46 1.98
C THR A 70 -3.61 9.27 3.20
N ILE A 71 -2.41 9.01 3.74
CA ILE A 71 -1.90 9.74 4.91
C ILE A 71 -1.70 11.22 4.56
N LEU A 72 -1.14 11.53 3.40
CA LEU A 72 -0.95 12.91 2.94
C LEU A 72 -2.28 13.64 2.69
N ALA A 73 -3.29 12.94 2.14
CA ALA A 73 -4.63 13.50 1.98
C ALA A 73 -5.31 13.76 3.33
N LEU A 74 -5.17 12.84 4.30
CA LEU A 74 -5.62 13.04 5.67
C LEU A 74 -4.91 14.23 6.33
N LYS A 75 -3.62 14.41 6.06
CA LYS A 75 -2.86 15.58 6.52
C LYS A 75 -3.39 16.88 5.91
N LEU A 76 -3.74 16.90 4.63
CA LEU A 76 -4.40 18.08 4.01
C LEU A 76 -5.76 18.40 4.66
N ILE A 77 -6.52 17.37 5.06
CA ILE A 77 -7.79 17.55 5.77
C ILE A 77 -7.53 18.15 7.15
N GLU A 78 -6.53 17.62 7.87
CA GLU A 78 -6.14 18.10 9.20
C GLU A 78 -5.62 19.55 9.18
N ASP A 79 -4.88 19.90 8.12
CA ASP A 79 -4.36 21.25 7.89
C ASP A 79 -5.45 22.23 7.39
N GLY A 80 -6.68 21.78 7.15
CA GLY A 80 -7.78 22.60 6.65
C GLY A 80 -7.68 23.00 5.17
N CYS A 81 -6.79 22.39 4.40
CA CYS A 81 -6.65 22.65 2.96
C CYS A 81 -7.85 22.11 2.17
N VAL A 82 -8.37 20.93 2.56
CA VAL A 82 -9.52 20.28 1.95
C VAL A 82 -10.38 19.61 3.03
N SER A 83 -11.57 19.14 2.64
CA SER A 83 -12.39 18.23 3.43
C SER A 83 -12.78 17.03 2.58
N LEU A 84 -13.33 15.99 3.17
CA LEU A 84 -13.89 14.87 2.43
C LEU A 84 -14.96 15.30 1.41
N ARG A 85 -15.67 16.41 1.66
CA ARG A 85 -16.71 16.97 0.78
C ARG A 85 -16.18 17.94 -0.27
N THR A 86 -14.91 18.26 -0.26
CA THR A 86 -14.29 19.14 -1.25
C THR A 86 -14.40 18.51 -2.64
N LYS A 87 -14.97 19.24 -3.59
CA LYS A 87 -15.14 18.79 -4.97
C LYS A 87 -13.80 18.77 -5.69
N VAL A 88 -13.47 17.68 -6.38
CA VAL A 88 -12.22 17.54 -7.15
C VAL A 88 -12.11 18.67 -8.17
N SER A 89 -13.20 19.02 -8.86
CA SER A 89 -13.22 20.09 -9.87
C SER A 89 -13.00 21.50 -9.33
N SER A 90 -13.06 21.72 -8.02
CA SER A 90 -12.69 23.02 -7.44
C SER A 90 -11.18 23.23 -7.30
N ILE A 91 -10.40 22.14 -7.35
CA ILE A 91 -8.94 22.14 -7.25
C ILE A 91 -8.31 21.79 -8.60
N VAL A 92 -8.96 20.92 -9.37
CA VAL A 92 -8.55 20.47 -10.70
C VAL A 92 -9.59 20.99 -11.71
N PRO A 93 -9.45 22.22 -12.22
CA PRO A 93 -10.51 22.92 -12.97
C PRO A 93 -10.90 22.22 -14.29
N ASP A 94 -9.94 21.50 -14.89
CA ASP A 94 -10.11 20.72 -16.13
C ASP A 94 -10.81 19.37 -15.91
N PHE A 95 -11.03 18.94 -14.66
CA PHE A 95 -11.75 17.71 -14.35
C PHE A 95 -13.26 17.90 -14.59
N PRO A 96 -13.90 17.08 -15.48
CA PRO A 96 -15.23 17.39 -15.97
C PRO A 96 -16.35 17.09 -14.96
N TYR A 97 -16.14 16.16 -14.02
CA TYR A 97 -17.16 15.66 -13.12
C TYR A 97 -17.27 16.53 -11.87
N LYS A 98 -18.37 17.32 -11.79
CA LYS A 98 -18.54 18.35 -10.75
C LYS A 98 -19.00 17.80 -9.39
N ASP A 99 -19.47 16.58 -9.32
CA ASP A 99 -20.01 15.98 -8.10
C ASP A 99 -19.07 14.99 -7.42
N ILE A 100 -17.94 14.64 -8.07
CA ILE A 100 -16.92 13.81 -7.46
C ILE A 100 -16.14 14.63 -6.42
N THR A 101 -16.02 14.06 -5.22
CA THR A 101 -15.36 14.67 -4.06
C THR A 101 -14.10 13.91 -3.66
N VAL A 102 -13.30 14.49 -2.78
CA VAL A 102 -12.16 13.82 -2.13
C VAL A 102 -12.60 12.50 -1.46
N TYR A 103 -13.77 12.49 -0.82
CA TYR A 103 -14.39 11.28 -0.27
C TYR A 103 -14.52 10.17 -1.32
N ASN A 104 -15.07 10.47 -2.48
CA ASN A 104 -15.27 9.48 -3.54
C ASN A 104 -13.94 8.91 -4.07
N LEU A 105 -12.88 9.73 -4.14
CA LEU A 105 -11.55 9.24 -4.52
C LEU A 105 -10.97 8.31 -3.46
N MET A 106 -11.04 8.70 -2.18
CA MET A 106 -10.47 7.93 -1.06
C MET A 106 -11.22 6.62 -0.79
N THR A 107 -12.51 6.55 -1.09
CA THR A 107 -13.35 5.36 -0.87
C THR A 107 -13.55 4.50 -2.12
N HIS A 108 -12.94 4.90 -3.25
CA HIS A 108 -13.15 4.26 -4.55
C HIS A 108 -14.62 4.24 -5.01
N THR A 109 -15.36 5.30 -4.68
CA THR A 109 -16.77 5.46 -5.08
C THR A 109 -16.96 6.58 -6.11
N SER A 110 -15.92 6.96 -6.82
CA SER A 110 -15.96 8.04 -7.83
C SER A 110 -16.70 7.65 -9.11
N GLY A 111 -16.90 6.35 -9.36
CA GLY A 111 -17.40 5.84 -10.62
C GLY A 111 -16.36 5.79 -11.75
N LEU A 112 -15.15 6.30 -11.52
CA LEU A 112 -14.04 6.14 -12.48
C LEU A 112 -13.70 4.66 -12.65
N PRO A 113 -13.43 4.19 -13.89
CA PRO A 113 -13.14 2.79 -14.15
C PRO A 113 -11.92 2.29 -13.36
N ALA A 114 -11.90 1.00 -13.04
CA ALA A 114 -10.79 0.33 -12.36
C ALA A 114 -9.50 0.44 -13.19
N ASP A 115 -9.59 0.16 -14.46
CA ASP A 115 -8.52 0.28 -15.45
C ASP A 115 -9.11 0.62 -16.83
N ASP A 116 -8.26 1.18 -17.69
CA ASP A 116 -8.54 1.37 -19.11
C ASP A 116 -7.19 1.28 -19.83
N LYS A 117 -7.06 0.26 -20.68
CA LYS A 117 -5.77 -0.09 -21.33
C LYS A 117 -5.27 0.97 -22.29
N ASP A 118 -6.14 1.88 -22.76
CA ASP A 118 -5.79 2.94 -23.71
C ASP A 118 -4.87 4.00 -23.08
N TYR A 119 -4.75 4.02 -21.72
CA TYR A 119 -3.74 4.84 -21.04
C TYR A 119 -2.32 4.59 -21.53
N LYS A 120 -2.05 3.40 -22.11
CA LYS A 120 -0.72 3.04 -22.64
C LYS A 120 -0.30 3.89 -23.84
N SER A 121 -1.22 4.61 -24.46
CA SER A 121 -0.92 5.59 -25.52
C SER A 121 -0.33 6.89 -24.97
N CYS A 122 -0.52 7.17 -23.67
CA CYS A 122 0.02 8.36 -23.02
C CYS A 122 1.54 8.26 -22.84
N LYS A 123 2.25 9.34 -23.11
CA LYS A 123 3.72 9.40 -23.10
C LYS A 123 4.27 10.12 -21.84
N ASN A 124 3.43 10.89 -21.17
CA ASN A 124 3.81 11.71 -20.03
C ASN A 124 2.62 11.98 -19.11
N ARG A 125 2.90 12.66 -18.01
CA ARG A 125 1.95 13.04 -16.96
C ARG A 125 0.77 13.84 -17.50
N GLU A 126 1.01 14.81 -18.37
CA GLU A 126 -0.02 15.71 -18.90
C GLU A 126 -0.99 14.98 -19.83
N GLU A 127 -0.46 14.10 -20.65
CA GLU A 127 -1.31 13.23 -21.50
C GLU A 127 -2.16 12.27 -20.67
N LEU A 128 -1.60 11.73 -19.58
CA LEU A 128 -2.35 10.86 -18.67
C LEU A 128 -3.46 11.62 -17.93
N TYR A 129 -3.22 12.86 -17.49
CA TYR A 129 -4.27 13.70 -16.90
C TYR A 129 -5.36 14.01 -17.92
N SER A 130 -4.98 14.37 -19.16
CA SER A 130 -5.93 14.60 -20.25
C SER A 130 -6.75 13.35 -20.59
N PHE A 131 -6.13 12.18 -20.52
CA PHE A 131 -6.80 10.90 -20.69
C PHE A 131 -7.82 10.65 -19.56
N ILE A 132 -7.43 10.83 -18.28
CA ILE A 132 -8.33 10.66 -17.13
C ILE A 132 -9.55 11.57 -17.25
N ASN A 133 -9.39 12.80 -17.72
CA ASN A 133 -10.48 13.76 -17.89
C ASN A 133 -11.48 13.35 -19.00
N LYS A 134 -11.12 12.40 -19.86
CA LYS A 134 -12.01 11.88 -20.93
C LYS A 134 -12.66 10.54 -20.59
N LEU A 135 -12.24 9.89 -19.51
CA LEU A 135 -12.84 8.64 -19.06
C LEU A 135 -14.32 8.83 -18.74
N LYS A 136 -15.14 7.89 -19.19
CA LYS A 136 -16.55 7.83 -18.79
C LYS A 136 -16.66 7.13 -17.43
N LEU A 137 -17.61 7.58 -16.62
CA LEU A 137 -17.93 6.90 -15.39
C LEU A 137 -18.68 5.60 -15.68
N ASN A 138 -18.33 4.53 -14.98
CA ASN A 138 -19.03 3.25 -15.00
C ASN A 138 -20.27 3.27 -14.09
N HIS A 139 -20.22 4.10 -13.03
CA HIS A 139 -21.26 4.20 -12.00
C HIS A 139 -21.44 5.66 -11.58
N ASP A 140 -22.61 5.99 -11.08
CA ASP A 140 -22.84 7.29 -10.44
C ASP A 140 -21.98 7.42 -9.17
N PRO A 141 -21.39 8.60 -8.91
CA PRO A 141 -20.54 8.80 -7.73
C PRO A 141 -21.29 8.46 -6.42
N GLY A 142 -20.66 7.67 -5.57
CA GLY A 142 -21.19 7.25 -4.27
C GLY A 142 -22.09 6.01 -4.30
N THR A 143 -22.38 5.41 -5.45
CA THR A 143 -23.35 4.30 -5.57
C THR A 143 -22.70 2.91 -5.64
N TYR A 144 -21.43 2.84 -6.02
CA TYR A 144 -20.71 1.59 -6.21
C TYR A 144 -19.25 1.75 -5.87
N VAL A 145 -18.63 0.74 -5.28
CA VAL A 145 -17.18 0.70 -5.00
C VAL A 145 -16.49 0.06 -6.19
N GLU A 146 -15.81 0.87 -7.00
CA GLU A 146 -14.94 0.40 -8.07
C GLU A 146 -13.51 0.85 -7.79
N TYR A 147 -12.65 -0.11 -7.43
CA TYR A 147 -11.24 0.18 -7.15
C TYR A 147 -10.55 0.82 -8.35
N SER A 148 -10.24 2.11 -8.27
CA SER A 148 -9.69 2.87 -9.39
C SER A 148 -8.31 3.46 -9.07
N CYS A 149 -7.32 3.13 -9.90
CA CYS A 149 -6.02 3.79 -9.88
C CYS A 149 -6.12 5.26 -10.31
N PHE A 150 -7.02 5.59 -11.26
CA PHE A 150 -7.20 6.95 -11.75
C PHE A 150 -7.68 7.90 -10.65
N GLY A 151 -8.56 7.45 -9.76
CA GLY A 151 -8.98 8.23 -8.61
C GLY A 151 -7.81 8.61 -7.69
N TYR A 152 -6.88 7.71 -7.48
CA TYR A 152 -5.69 7.98 -6.65
C TYR A 152 -4.63 8.82 -7.36
N ILE A 153 -4.52 8.75 -8.69
CA ILE A 153 -3.71 9.69 -9.48
C ILE A 153 -4.25 11.12 -9.29
N LEU A 154 -5.57 11.31 -9.36
CA LEU A 154 -6.21 12.61 -9.09
C LEU A 154 -5.99 13.06 -7.63
N LEU A 155 -6.04 12.15 -6.66
CA LEU A 155 -5.75 12.48 -5.27
C LEU A 155 -4.31 12.94 -5.08
N GLY A 156 -3.34 12.31 -5.77
CA GLY A 156 -1.95 12.77 -5.84
C GLY A 156 -1.86 14.18 -6.43
N ARG A 157 -2.56 14.46 -7.54
CA ARG A 157 -2.63 15.81 -8.15
C ARG A 157 -3.21 16.87 -7.19
N ILE A 158 -4.18 16.50 -6.37
CA ILE A 158 -4.72 17.39 -5.33
C ILE A 158 -3.65 17.69 -4.27
N ILE A 159 -2.90 16.69 -3.82
CA ILE A 159 -1.81 16.90 -2.86
C ILE A 159 -0.74 17.83 -3.46
N GLU A 160 -0.32 17.58 -4.69
CA GLU A 160 0.65 18.41 -5.41
C GLU A 160 0.19 19.85 -5.57
N HIS A 161 -1.09 20.10 -5.75
CA HIS A 161 -1.64 21.46 -5.84
C HIS A 161 -1.37 22.29 -4.58
N PHE A 162 -1.46 21.68 -3.39
CA PHE A 162 -1.28 22.42 -2.12
C PHE A 162 0.15 22.38 -1.59
N LYS A 163 0.91 21.33 -1.90
CA LYS A 163 2.19 21.04 -1.20
C LYS A 163 3.39 20.90 -2.15
N GLY A 164 3.19 21.03 -3.45
CA GLY A 164 4.25 20.78 -4.45
C GLY A 164 4.50 19.30 -4.67
N ASP A 165 5.75 18.94 -4.97
CA ASP A 165 6.11 17.57 -5.37
C ASP A 165 5.69 16.52 -4.34
N LEU A 166 4.92 15.53 -4.78
CA LEU A 166 4.34 14.48 -3.92
C LEU A 166 5.41 13.71 -3.14
N ASP A 167 6.51 13.34 -3.80
CA ASP A 167 7.60 12.57 -3.19
C ASP A 167 8.35 13.40 -2.13
N LYS A 168 8.61 14.68 -2.40
CA LYS A 168 9.27 15.58 -1.45
C LYS A 168 8.40 15.81 -0.22
N TYR A 169 7.11 16.04 -0.44
CA TYR A 169 6.18 16.23 0.67
C TYR A 169 6.03 14.97 1.52
N ALA A 170 5.95 13.77 0.89
CA ALA A 170 5.95 12.50 1.60
C ALA A 170 7.23 12.30 2.44
N ASP A 171 8.38 12.63 1.87
CA ASP A 171 9.68 12.56 2.55
C ASP A 171 9.73 13.48 3.79
N GLU A 172 9.26 14.71 3.64
CA GLU A 172 9.33 15.76 4.66
C GLU A 172 8.42 15.47 5.86
N VAL A 173 7.15 15.09 5.60
CA VAL A 173 6.14 15.03 6.67
C VAL A 173 5.86 13.60 7.17
N LEU A 174 6.34 12.58 6.46
CA LEU A 174 6.01 11.20 6.76
C LEU A 174 7.26 10.31 6.87
N PHE A 175 8.02 10.13 5.78
CA PHE A 175 9.06 9.10 5.76
C PHE A 175 10.24 9.43 6.67
N LYS A 176 10.88 10.57 6.51
CA LYS A 176 12.04 10.97 7.32
C LYS A 176 11.70 11.12 8.81
N PRO A 177 10.60 11.80 9.20
CA PRO A 177 10.26 11.93 10.61
C PRO A 177 9.97 10.61 11.32
N LEU A 178 9.45 9.61 10.60
CA LEU A 178 9.26 8.26 11.13
C LEU A 178 10.55 7.41 11.10
N GLY A 179 11.65 7.94 10.58
CA GLY A 179 12.89 7.17 10.38
C GLY A 179 12.79 6.11 9.29
N MET A 180 11.90 6.28 8.32
CA MET A 180 11.69 5.37 7.18
C MET A 180 12.68 5.71 6.05
N TYR A 181 13.98 5.60 6.33
CA TYR A 181 15.05 6.06 5.43
C TYR A 181 15.23 5.23 4.16
N ASN A 182 14.65 4.03 4.12
CA ASN A 182 14.61 3.16 2.94
C ASN A 182 13.25 3.14 2.25
N THR A 183 12.38 4.13 2.58
CA THR A 183 11.10 4.34 1.91
C THR A 183 11.20 5.54 0.99
N MET A 184 10.93 5.34 -0.30
CA MET A 184 11.13 6.38 -1.30
C MET A 184 10.41 6.10 -2.61
N TYR A 185 10.28 7.13 -3.43
CA TYR A 185 10.01 6.99 -4.86
C TYR A 185 11.32 6.91 -5.63
N ASN A 186 11.33 6.24 -6.79
CA ASN A 186 12.46 6.16 -7.73
C ASN A 186 13.79 5.73 -7.06
N PRO A 187 13.88 4.57 -6.40
CA PRO A 187 15.13 4.15 -5.72
C PRO A 187 16.31 3.99 -6.69
N LYS A 188 16.09 3.60 -7.94
CA LYS A 188 17.14 3.50 -8.96
C LYS A 188 17.86 4.83 -9.23
N GLU A 189 17.08 5.93 -9.36
CA GLU A 189 17.62 7.28 -9.54
C GLU A 189 18.37 7.78 -8.30
N LYS A 190 18.07 7.19 -7.13
CA LYS A 190 18.71 7.48 -5.85
C LYS A 190 19.88 6.53 -5.55
N GLY A 191 20.31 5.72 -6.52
CA GLY A 191 21.45 4.80 -6.39
C GLY A 191 21.17 3.56 -5.54
N LYS A 192 19.87 3.21 -5.31
CA LYS A 192 19.43 2.11 -4.46
C LYS A 192 18.95 0.86 -5.23
N GLU A 193 19.20 0.80 -6.55
CA GLU A 193 18.76 -0.32 -7.39
C GLU A 193 19.25 -1.69 -6.87
N ALA A 194 20.49 -1.78 -6.42
CA ALA A 194 21.09 -3.03 -5.92
C ALA A 194 20.37 -3.58 -4.67
N GLU A 195 19.76 -2.71 -3.87
CA GLU A 195 19.03 -3.06 -2.64
C GLU A 195 17.59 -3.50 -2.94
N CYS A 196 17.10 -3.25 -4.16
CA CYS A 196 15.73 -3.56 -4.53
C CYS A 196 15.55 -5.03 -4.95
N ALA A 197 14.41 -5.60 -4.57
CA ALA A 197 13.90 -6.82 -5.18
C ALA A 197 13.36 -6.49 -6.59
N PRO A 198 13.71 -7.28 -7.62
CA PRO A 198 13.10 -7.13 -8.94
C PRO A 198 11.62 -7.54 -8.89
N THR A 199 10.83 -6.97 -9.78
CA THR A 199 9.46 -7.37 -10.02
C THR A 199 9.38 -8.27 -11.25
N GLU A 200 8.68 -7.89 -12.29
CA GLU A 200 8.46 -8.72 -13.47
C GLU A 200 9.59 -8.60 -14.49
N VAL A 201 9.86 -9.67 -15.23
CA VAL A 201 10.70 -9.66 -16.42
C VAL A 201 9.81 -9.56 -17.65
N THR A 202 9.88 -8.44 -18.37
CA THR A 202 9.03 -8.19 -19.53
C THR A 202 9.86 -8.00 -20.81
N ALA A 203 9.26 -8.26 -21.97
CA ALA A 203 9.91 -8.03 -23.26
C ALA A 203 10.23 -6.55 -23.50
N GLN A 204 9.42 -5.63 -22.96
CA GLN A 204 9.54 -4.19 -23.20
C GLN A 204 10.52 -3.51 -22.24
N ARG A 205 10.60 -3.96 -20.98
CA ARG A 205 11.38 -3.29 -19.91
C ARG A 205 12.50 -4.17 -19.34
N GLY A 206 12.64 -5.42 -19.82
CA GLY A 206 13.58 -6.37 -19.21
C GLY A 206 13.20 -6.72 -17.78
N CYS A 207 14.20 -6.96 -16.93
CA CYS A 207 14.02 -7.16 -15.50
C CYS A 207 13.77 -5.81 -14.81
N ILE A 208 12.56 -5.60 -14.32
CA ILE A 208 12.17 -4.33 -13.68
C ILE A 208 12.68 -4.36 -12.24
N LYS A 209 13.71 -3.56 -11.92
CA LYS A 209 14.36 -3.47 -10.61
C LYS A 209 14.62 -2.01 -10.23
N GLY A 210 14.13 -1.59 -9.08
CA GLY A 210 14.29 -0.20 -8.62
C GLY A 210 13.51 0.84 -9.43
N GLU A 211 12.67 0.40 -10.35
CA GLU A 211 11.71 1.20 -11.12
C GLU A 211 10.30 0.71 -10.83
N VAL A 212 9.32 1.63 -10.77
CA VAL A 212 7.93 1.26 -10.49
C VAL A 212 7.38 0.29 -11.55
N HIS A 213 6.75 -0.79 -11.10
CA HIS A 213 6.12 -1.78 -11.97
C HIS A 213 4.85 -1.22 -12.66
N ASP A 214 4.01 -0.48 -11.91
CA ASP A 214 2.75 0.08 -12.44
C ASP A 214 2.98 1.00 -13.63
N GLY A 215 2.33 0.69 -14.75
CA GLY A 215 2.52 1.42 -16.02
C GLY A 215 2.04 2.87 -15.97
N LYS A 216 0.99 3.18 -15.20
CA LYS A 216 0.49 4.56 -15.07
C LYS A 216 1.47 5.40 -14.24
N ALA A 217 1.95 4.84 -13.13
CA ALA A 217 2.97 5.49 -12.31
C ALA A 217 4.29 5.64 -13.09
N HIS A 218 4.66 4.69 -13.94
CA HIS A 218 5.84 4.79 -14.82
C HIS A 218 5.72 5.98 -15.81
N ILE A 219 4.55 6.15 -16.46
CA ILE A 219 4.24 7.31 -17.32
C ILE A 219 4.32 8.63 -16.52
N MET A 220 3.96 8.59 -15.23
CA MET A 220 4.05 9.73 -14.31
C MET A 220 5.48 10.05 -13.85
N GLY A 221 6.50 9.34 -14.35
CA GLY A 221 7.90 9.52 -13.93
C GLY A 221 8.22 8.84 -12.59
N GLY A 222 7.50 7.77 -12.24
CA GLY A 222 7.72 6.99 -11.02
C GLY A 222 7.08 7.57 -9.76
N VAL A 223 6.57 8.81 -9.80
CA VAL A 223 5.91 9.49 -8.67
C VAL A 223 4.44 9.68 -8.97
N SER A 224 3.59 8.93 -8.28
CA SER A 224 2.14 8.97 -8.51
C SER A 224 1.35 8.62 -7.26
N GLY A 225 0.13 9.15 -7.15
CA GLY A 225 -0.76 8.85 -6.02
C GLY A 225 -1.23 7.40 -5.96
N ASN A 226 -1.18 6.65 -7.07
CA ASN A 226 -1.67 5.26 -7.10
C ASN A 226 -0.60 4.21 -6.83
N ALA A 227 0.68 4.51 -7.09
CA ALA A 227 1.83 3.59 -6.97
C ALA A 227 3.15 4.38 -7.03
N GLY A 228 4.29 3.70 -6.82
CA GLY A 228 5.63 4.26 -6.98
C GLY A 228 6.44 4.34 -5.70
N VAL A 229 5.83 4.10 -4.53
CA VAL A 229 6.57 3.99 -3.27
C VAL A 229 7.24 2.64 -3.18
N PHE A 230 8.51 2.66 -2.80
CA PHE A 230 9.31 1.49 -2.43
C PHE A 230 9.62 1.55 -0.94
N SER A 231 9.72 0.39 -0.28
CA SER A 231 10.01 0.34 1.16
C SER A 231 10.62 -0.98 1.60
N THR A 232 11.10 -1.01 2.84
CA THR A 232 11.50 -2.22 3.57
C THR A 232 10.44 -2.59 4.61
N VAL A 233 10.45 -3.85 5.05
CA VAL A 233 9.58 -4.30 6.13
C VAL A 233 9.81 -3.51 7.43
N LYS A 234 11.06 -3.17 7.75
CA LYS A 234 11.40 -2.37 8.94
C LYS A 234 10.74 -0.99 8.92
N ASP A 235 10.74 -0.34 7.77
CA ASP A 235 10.14 0.99 7.64
C ASP A 235 8.61 0.91 7.71
N LEU A 236 8.01 -0.13 7.13
CA LEU A 236 6.56 -0.34 7.26
C LEU A 236 6.14 -0.73 8.67
N CYS A 237 7.00 -1.39 9.45
CA CYS A 237 6.75 -1.59 10.89
C CYS A 237 6.65 -0.26 11.65
N ARG A 238 7.50 0.73 11.33
CA ARG A 238 7.40 2.07 11.92
C ARG A 238 6.13 2.80 11.49
N PHE A 239 5.76 2.66 10.22
CA PHE A 239 4.53 3.21 9.68
C PHE A 239 3.28 2.63 10.37
N THR A 240 3.19 1.31 10.50
CA THR A 240 2.05 0.67 11.15
C THR A 240 2.02 0.92 12.66
N ALA A 241 3.18 0.98 13.32
CA ALA A 241 3.30 1.39 14.71
C ALA A 241 2.77 2.83 14.92
N MET A 242 3.05 3.76 14.00
CA MET A 242 2.49 5.12 14.03
C MET A 242 0.96 5.09 14.00
N ILE A 243 0.34 4.26 13.16
CA ILE A 243 -1.12 4.13 13.11
C ILE A 243 -1.67 3.55 14.41
N LEU A 244 -1.07 2.45 14.94
CA LEU A 244 -1.47 1.82 16.18
C LEU A 244 -1.30 2.73 17.41
N ASN A 245 -0.38 3.70 17.36
CA ASN A 245 -0.13 4.70 18.38
C ASN A 245 -0.82 6.05 18.09
N ASP A 246 -2.04 6.00 17.55
CA ASP A 246 -2.90 7.16 17.40
C ASP A 246 -2.25 8.31 16.59
N GLY A 247 -1.44 7.95 15.59
CA GLY A 247 -0.78 8.88 14.67
C GLY A 247 0.60 9.38 15.10
N GLU A 248 1.20 8.74 16.12
CA GLU A 248 2.51 9.12 16.65
C GLU A 248 3.50 7.96 16.66
N PHE A 249 4.77 8.25 16.40
CA PHE A 249 5.85 7.28 16.59
C PHE A 249 7.09 7.97 17.14
N LYS A 250 7.61 7.45 18.25
CA LYS A 250 8.82 7.96 18.95
C LYS A 250 8.82 9.47 19.18
N GLY A 251 7.67 10.02 19.58
CA GLY A 251 7.50 11.45 19.88
C GLY A 251 7.23 12.35 18.68
N TYR A 252 7.22 11.81 17.45
CA TYR A 252 6.81 12.56 16.28
C TYR A 252 5.37 12.21 15.89
N ARG A 253 4.52 13.25 15.82
CA ARG A 253 3.12 13.11 15.45
C ARG A 253 2.90 13.46 13.99
N VAL A 254 2.53 12.47 13.19
CA VAL A 254 2.16 12.63 11.78
C VAL A 254 0.73 13.15 11.65
N LEU A 255 -0.20 12.49 12.36
CA LEU A 255 -1.63 12.80 12.37
C LEU A 255 -2.15 12.87 13.80
N LYS A 256 -3.19 13.63 14.04
CA LYS A 256 -3.91 13.63 15.31
C LYS A 256 -4.70 12.33 15.47
N ARG A 257 -4.93 11.92 16.72
CA ARG A 257 -5.76 10.77 17.04
C ARG A 257 -7.12 10.82 16.33
N SER A 258 -7.81 11.97 16.39
CA SER A 258 -9.11 12.15 15.74
C SER A 258 -9.07 11.91 14.22
N THR A 259 -7.92 12.09 13.59
CA THR A 259 -7.72 11.81 12.16
C THR A 259 -7.48 10.32 11.93
N ILE A 260 -6.72 9.66 12.80
CA ILE A 260 -6.57 8.19 12.78
C ILE A 260 -7.91 7.50 13.03
N ASP A 261 -8.75 7.99 13.96
CA ASP A 261 -10.09 7.47 14.24
C ASP A 261 -11.00 7.45 13.00
N LEU A 262 -10.70 8.27 11.97
CA LEU A 262 -11.42 8.19 10.69
C LEU A 262 -11.18 6.87 9.96
N LEU A 263 -10.05 6.21 10.16
CA LEU A 263 -9.73 4.92 9.55
C LEU A 263 -10.49 3.76 10.19
N GLY A 264 -10.90 3.90 11.45
CA GLY A 264 -11.57 2.86 12.24
C GLY A 264 -13.08 2.68 11.96
N ARG A 265 -13.58 3.12 10.80
CA ARG A 265 -15.01 3.02 10.46
C ARG A 265 -15.25 2.77 8.98
N SER A 266 -16.39 2.14 8.68
CA SER A 266 -16.87 1.99 7.30
C SER A 266 -17.39 3.30 6.72
N TYR A 267 -17.13 3.51 5.44
CA TYR A 267 -17.68 4.61 4.65
C TYR A 267 -18.56 4.13 3.48
N THR A 268 -18.57 2.83 3.22
CA THR A 268 -19.30 2.24 2.08
C THR A 268 -20.22 1.11 2.52
N GLU A 269 -20.71 1.21 3.75
CA GLU A 269 -21.67 0.25 4.28
C GLU A 269 -22.92 0.19 3.39
N GLY A 270 -23.38 -1.03 3.08
CA GLY A 270 -24.49 -1.26 2.16
C GLY A 270 -24.12 -1.27 0.67
N LEU A 271 -22.89 -0.94 0.29
CA LEU A 271 -22.39 -1.12 -1.07
C LEU A 271 -21.76 -2.51 -1.26
N ASN A 272 -21.29 -2.77 -2.46
CA ASN A 272 -20.70 -4.05 -2.89
C ASN A 272 -19.34 -4.41 -2.24
N SER A 273 -18.68 -3.47 -1.56
CA SER A 273 -17.43 -3.70 -0.83
C SER A 273 -17.33 -2.75 0.35
N ASN A 274 -16.82 -3.25 1.47
CA ASN A 274 -16.67 -2.46 2.68
C ASN A 274 -15.31 -1.78 2.73
N ARG A 275 -15.31 -0.44 2.77
CA ARG A 275 -14.09 0.38 2.78
C ARG A 275 -14.14 1.47 3.82
N THR A 276 -12.96 1.75 4.35
CA THR A 276 -12.65 3.04 4.98
C THR A 276 -11.85 3.90 3.99
N LEU A 277 -11.27 4.99 4.45
CA LEU A 277 -10.47 5.90 3.62
C LEU A 277 -9.17 5.20 3.18
N GLY A 278 -9.12 4.81 1.92
CA GLY A 278 -7.99 4.12 1.29
C GLY A 278 -7.95 2.61 1.46
N TRP A 279 -8.40 2.09 2.58
CA TRP A 279 -8.26 0.68 2.94
C TRP A 279 -9.54 -0.12 2.70
N LEU A 280 -9.41 -1.43 2.51
CA LEU A 280 -10.48 -2.36 2.80
C LEU A 280 -10.72 -2.34 4.32
N PHE A 281 -11.97 -2.27 4.71
CA PHE A 281 -12.37 -2.37 6.11
C PHE A 281 -12.84 -3.80 6.36
N ALA A 282 -12.14 -4.50 7.19
CA ALA A 282 -12.08 -5.95 7.14
C ALA A 282 -13.13 -6.66 7.99
N ASP A 283 -14.33 -6.71 7.60
CA ASP A 283 -15.22 -7.77 8.07
C ASP A 283 -15.21 -9.01 7.14
N LYS A 284 -14.77 -8.87 5.90
CA LYS A 284 -14.89 -9.88 4.84
C LYS A 284 -13.77 -9.84 3.81
N ALA A 285 -12.61 -9.29 4.15
CA ALA A 285 -11.47 -9.30 3.23
C ALA A 285 -10.93 -10.73 3.12
N VAL A 286 -11.47 -11.47 2.19
CA VAL A 286 -11.12 -12.86 1.84
C VAL A 286 -9.61 -13.07 1.71
N ASN A 287 -8.86 -11.99 1.49
CA ASN A 287 -7.42 -12.01 1.21
C ASN A 287 -6.53 -11.66 2.42
N ALA A 288 -7.09 -11.43 3.62
CA ALA A 288 -6.32 -11.15 4.85
C ALA A 288 -6.27 -12.35 5.81
N GLY A 289 -6.74 -13.51 5.36
CA GLY A 289 -6.88 -14.73 6.18
C GLY A 289 -8.20 -14.82 6.93
N ASP A 290 -8.36 -15.91 7.68
CA ASP A 290 -9.62 -16.30 8.31
C ASP A 290 -9.83 -15.69 9.70
N TYR A 291 -8.75 -15.18 10.33
CA TYR A 291 -8.74 -14.71 11.73
C TYR A 291 -8.75 -13.18 11.85
N THR A 292 -9.30 -12.50 10.85
CA THR A 292 -9.41 -11.03 10.85
C THR A 292 -10.45 -10.53 11.83
N SER A 293 -10.22 -9.34 12.41
CA SER A 293 -11.14 -8.66 13.31
C SER A 293 -12.11 -7.75 12.56
N ASP A 294 -13.27 -7.47 13.21
CA ASP A 294 -14.32 -6.61 12.64
C ASP A 294 -13.92 -5.12 12.54
N VAL A 295 -12.84 -4.70 13.19
CA VAL A 295 -12.30 -3.34 13.09
C VAL A 295 -10.82 -3.44 12.69
N SER A 296 -10.60 -3.61 11.40
CA SER A 296 -9.25 -3.76 10.86
C SER A 296 -9.12 -3.18 9.46
N LEU A 297 -7.89 -2.87 9.08
CA LEU A 297 -7.50 -2.33 7.78
C LEU A 297 -6.74 -3.39 7.00
N PHE A 298 -7.03 -3.50 5.73
CA PHE A 298 -6.28 -4.36 4.83
C PHE A 298 -6.04 -3.71 3.48
N HIS A 299 -4.85 -3.86 2.95
CA HIS A 299 -4.56 -3.48 1.56
C HIS A 299 -3.44 -4.33 0.98
N THR A 300 -3.47 -4.53 -0.34
CA THR A 300 -2.48 -5.31 -1.08
C THR A 300 -1.81 -4.49 -2.17
N GLY A 301 -0.60 -4.89 -2.54
CA GLY A 301 0.08 -4.47 -3.75
C GLY A 301 0.05 -5.56 -4.83
N PHE A 302 0.02 -5.16 -6.09
CA PHE A 302 0.01 -6.10 -7.22
C PHE A 302 1.26 -7.00 -7.24
N THR A 303 2.37 -6.49 -6.74
CA THR A 303 3.66 -7.18 -6.65
C THR A 303 3.67 -8.36 -5.68
N GLY A 304 2.68 -8.43 -4.77
CA GLY A 304 2.53 -9.47 -3.73
C GLY A 304 2.43 -8.89 -2.33
N THR A 305 2.86 -7.66 -2.14
CA THR A 305 2.91 -6.98 -0.84
C THR A 305 1.54 -6.82 -0.18
N ALA A 306 1.49 -6.89 1.17
CA ALA A 306 0.25 -6.64 1.91
C ALA A 306 0.52 -6.10 3.32
N ILE A 307 -0.44 -5.33 3.83
CA ILE A 307 -0.49 -4.83 5.21
C ILE A 307 -1.88 -5.11 5.76
N TYR A 308 -1.91 -5.68 6.96
CA TYR A 308 -3.09 -5.86 7.80
C TYR A 308 -2.85 -5.12 9.14
N ILE A 309 -3.81 -4.31 9.59
CA ILE A 309 -3.76 -3.59 10.86
C ILE A 309 -5.04 -3.88 11.62
N ASP A 310 -4.93 -4.37 12.84
CA ASP A 310 -6.04 -4.80 13.70
C ASP A 310 -6.15 -3.86 14.91
N PHE A 311 -7.20 -3.07 14.95
CA PHE A 311 -7.43 -2.15 16.07
C PHE A 311 -7.98 -2.84 17.32
N ILE A 312 -8.57 -4.05 17.19
CA ILE A 312 -9.07 -4.81 18.35
C ILE A 312 -7.92 -5.54 19.03
N ARG A 313 -7.02 -6.16 18.25
CA ARG A 313 -5.82 -6.81 18.76
C ARG A 313 -4.67 -5.84 19.02
N GLU A 314 -4.79 -4.61 18.56
CA GLU A 314 -3.74 -3.59 18.60
C GLU A 314 -2.41 -4.08 17.98
N CYS A 315 -2.53 -4.75 16.83
CA CYS A 315 -1.38 -5.30 16.12
C CYS A 315 -1.45 -5.07 14.62
N ALA A 316 -0.32 -5.26 13.93
CA ALA A 316 -0.28 -5.28 12.48
C ALA A 316 0.61 -6.42 11.98
N VAL A 317 0.28 -6.93 10.79
CA VAL A 317 1.04 -7.95 10.08
C VAL A 317 1.39 -7.42 8.70
N ILE A 318 2.64 -7.56 8.30
CA ILE A 318 3.18 -7.05 7.03
C ILE A 318 3.85 -8.20 6.30
N ILE A 319 3.62 -8.29 5.00
CA ILE A 319 4.39 -9.13 4.09
C ILE A 319 4.78 -8.32 2.86
N LEU A 320 6.06 -8.36 2.51
CA LEU A 320 6.61 -7.82 1.27
C LEU A 320 7.23 -8.96 0.51
N ASP A 321 6.64 -9.31 -0.60
CA ASP A 321 7.17 -10.27 -1.55
C ASP A 321 7.19 -9.69 -2.97
N ASN A 322 7.86 -10.39 -3.86
CA ASN A 322 7.84 -10.11 -5.29
C ASN A 322 7.17 -11.28 -6.04
N ALA A 323 5.94 -11.60 -5.66
CA ALA A 323 5.17 -12.73 -6.19
C ALA A 323 5.02 -12.72 -7.72
N ILE A 324 5.30 -11.59 -8.36
CA ILE A 324 5.31 -11.44 -9.81
C ILE A 324 6.71 -11.56 -10.44
N HIS A 325 7.70 -12.02 -9.67
CA HIS A 325 9.06 -12.27 -10.16
C HIS A 325 9.29 -13.78 -10.40
N PRO A 326 9.77 -14.16 -11.56
CA PRO A 326 10.03 -13.35 -12.76
C PRO A 326 8.80 -13.09 -13.64
N THR A 327 7.65 -13.71 -13.34
CA THR A 327 6.40 -13.56 -14.08
C THR A 327 5.22 -13.30 -13.15
N ARG A 328 4.23 -12.54 -13.63
CA ARG A 328 2.98 -12.29 -12.90
C ARG A 328 2.06 -13.50 -12.77
N ASP A 329 2.36 -14.59 -13.44
CA ASP A 329 1.55 -15.80 -13.45
C ASP A 329 1.86 -16.67 -12.21
N ASN A 330 1.56 -16.15 -11.03
CA ASN A 330 1.66 -16.88 -9.77
C ASN A 330 0.26 -17.09 -9.17
N PRO A 331 -0.34 -18.27 -9.34
CA PRO A 331 -1.69 -18.56 -8.85
C PRO A 331 -1.74 -18.72 -7.31
N LYS A 332 -0.58 -18.89 -6.65
CA LYS A 332 -0.48 -19.19 -5.22
C LYS A 332 -0.34 -17.94 -4.33
N LYS A 333 -0.11 -16.76 -4.89
CA LYS A 333 0.19 -15.54 -4.12
C LYS A 333 -0.84 -15.20 -3.03
N GLU A 334 -2.14 -15.44 -3.28
CA GLU A 334 -3.20 -15.19 -2.31
C GLU A 334 -3.23 -16.26 -1.22
N GLU A 335 -3.08 -17.53 -1.59
CA GLU A 335 -3.01 -18.65 -0.66
C GLU A 335 -1.83 -18.51 0.30
N ILE A 336 -0.63 -18.21 -0.23
CA ILE A 336 0.60 -17.99 0.56
C ILE A 336 0.36 -16.91 1.61
N ARG A 337 -0.18 -15.78 1.20
CA ARG A 337 -0.47 -14.65 2.07
C ARG A 337 -1.48 -15.00 3.16
N ASN A 338 -2.58 -15.65 2.80
CA ASN A 338 -3.63 -16.02 3.75
C ASN A 338 -3.13 -17.01 4.81
N LEU A 339 -2.37 -18.02 4.39
CA LEU A 339 -1.77 -18.98 5.30
C LEU A 339 -0.76 -18.30 6.24
N PHE A 340 0.06 -17.41 5.71
CA PHE A 340 1.01 -16.63 6.53
C PHE A 340 0.29 -15.80 7.59
N PHE A 341 -0.71 -15.00 7.20
CA PHE A 341 -1.46 -14.17 8.16
C PHE A 341 -2.18 -15.01 9.21
N ASN A 342 -2.78 -16.13 8.81
CA ASN A 342 -3.44 -17.04 9.73
C ASN A 342 -2.49 -17.53 10.83
N GLN A 343 -1.29 -17.97 10.46
CA GLN A 343 -0.34 -18.49 11.44
C GLN A 343 0.18 -17.42 12.39
N VAL A 344 0.41 -16.20 11.89
CA VAL A 344 0.87 -15.09 12.72
C VAL A 344 -0.20 -14.66 13.72
N LEU A 345 -1.46 -14.52 13.27
CA LEU A 345 -2.58 -14.11 14.15
C LEU A 345 -2.92 -15.19 15.17
N LEU A 346 -2.96 -16.46 14.79
CA LEU A 346 -3.15 -17.57 15.73
C LEU A 346 -2.06 -17.60 16.79
N ARG A 347 -0.81 -17.43 16.37
CA ARG A 347 0.31 -17.39 17.31
C ARG A 347 0.21 -16.23 18.30
N TYR A 348 -0.20 -15.07 17.81
CA TYR A 348 -0.46 -13.91 18.67
C TYR A 348 -1.55 -14.23 19.71
N ASP A 349 -2.71 -14.74 19.28
CA ASP A 349 -3.83 -15.07 20.16
C ASP A 349 -3.44 -16.14 21.21
N GLU A 350 -2.66 -17.15 20.81
CA GLU A 350 -2.12 -18.17 21.75
C GLU A 350 -1.25 -17.54 22.84
N ILE A 351 -0.34 -16.64 22.47
CA ILE A 351 0.54 -15.98 23.43
C ILE A 351 -0.25 -15.08 24.37
N GLN A 352 -1.23 -14.31 23.86
CA GLN A 352 -2.06 -13.45 24.70
C GLN A 352 -2.95 -14.24 25.67
N SER A 353 -3.45 -15.41 25.25
CA SER A 353 -4.25 -16.29 26.11
C SER A 353 -3.47 -16.85 27.31
N ARG A 354 -2.16 -17.04 27.15
CA ARG A 354 -1.27 -17.51 28.24
C ARG A 354 -0.88 -16.40 29.25
N LYS A 355 -1.05 -15.12 28.87
CA LYS A 355 -0.77 -13.97 29.74
C LYS A 355 -1.96 -13.58 30.60
N ARG A 356 -3.16 -14.07 30.30
CA ARG A 356 -4.40 -13.94 31.10
C ARG A 356 -4.51 -15.04 32.11
#